data_f4e13c760db1bc4963b8ef61194f0b03
#
_entry.id   f4e13c760db1bc4963b8ef61194f0b03
#
_cell.length_a   1.000
_cell.length_b   1.000
_cell.length_c   1.000
_cell.angle_alpha   90.00
_cell.angle_beta   90.00
_cell.angle_gamma   90.00
#
_symmetry.space_group_name_H-M   'P 1'
#
loop_
_entity.id
_entity.type
_entity.pdbx_description
1 polymer ?
#
loop_
_entity_poly.entity_id
_entity_poly.type
_entity_poly.pdbx_seq_one_letter_code
_entity_poly.pdbx_strand_id
1 'polypeptide(L)'
;MLFRSRSSIISLPLTTQGQLSAVGTIVSAGYGFICGAYMPISNFGSGLQKALSYLPSTYATSLIKNHMLHGVFREMERKNYPDEMVEAIRDTLDCNPVFHGNVVSINQMIGIMMGSVAVFGIIYYIVTLLSKGEGGR
;
A
#
# COMPACT_ATOMS: atom_id res chain seq x y z
N MET A 1 -34.59 -11.64 8.93
CA MET A 1 -34.16 -12.86 8.20
C MET A 1 -33.49 -12.57 6.84
N LEU A 2 -33.34 -11.32 6.43
CA LEU A 2 -32.81 -10.88 5.11
C LEU A 2 -31.33 -10.47 5.09
N PHE A 3 -30.66 -10.39 6.24
CA PHE A 3 -29.22 -10.09 6.33
C PHE A 3 -28.31 -11.25 5.93
N ARG A 4 -28.88 -12.45 5.77
CA ARG A 4 -28.15 -13.69 5.49
C ARG A 4 -27.82 -13.91 4.01
N SER A 5 -28.47 -13.18 3.10
CA SER A 5 -28.34 -13.45 1.65
C SER A 5 -27.23 -12.68 0.95
N ARG A 6 -26.75 -11.54 1.49
CA ARG A 6 -25.74 -10.73 0.81
C ARG A 6 -24.28 -11.10 1.16
N SER A 7 -24.09 -11.67 2.33
CA SER A 7 -22.78 -12.26 2.71
C SER A 7 -22.49 -13.55 1.95
N SER A 8 -23.53 -14.20 1.43
CA SER A 8 -23.41 -15.49 0.73
C SER A 8 -22.76 -15.41 -0.65
N ILE A 9 -22.83 -14.26 -1.35
CA ILE A 9 -22.30 -14.17 -2.71
C ILE A 9 -20.77 -14.06 -2.72
N ILE A 10 -20.19 -13.43 -1.70
CA ILE A 10 -18.72 -13.30 -1.55
C ILE A 10 -18.12 -14.51 -0.82
N SER A 11 -18.93 -15.18 0.03
CA SER A 11 -18.50 -16.33 0.81
C SER A 11 -18.91 -17.69 0.22
N LEU A 12 -19.45 -17.72 -1.00
CA LEU A 12 -19.92 -18.95 -1.65
C LEU A 12 -18.87 -20.07 -1.80
N PRO A 13 -17.55 -19.83 -1.90
CA PRO A 13 -16.56 -20.90 -1.84
C PRO A 13 -15.97 -21.16 -0.44
N LEU A 14 -16.25 -20.31 0.56
CA LEU A 14 -15.61 -20.35 1.87
C LEU A 14 -16.68 -20.70 2.94
N THR A 15 -16.85 -21.97 3.20
CA THR A 15 -17.90 -22.48 4.09
C THR A 15 -17.50 -22.53 5.56
N THR A 16 -16.22 -22.38 5.87
CA THR A 16 -15.68 -22.52 7.24
C THR A 16 -14.95 -21.27 7.69
N GLN A 17 -15.15 -20.87 8.94
CA GLN A 17 -14.46 -19.73 9.57
C GLN A 17 -12.93 -19.85 9.46
N GLY A 18 -12.40 -21.06 9.54
CA GLY A 18 -10.98 -21.34 9.35
C GLY A 18 -10.48 -21.04 7.94
N GLN A 19 -11.26 -21.31 6.90
CA GLN A 19 -10.91 -20.98 5.52
C GLN A 19 -10.88 -19.48 5.28
N LEU A 20 -11.84 -18.74 5.83
CA LEU A 20 -11.85 -17.26 5.78
C LEU A 20 -10.61 -16.66 6.45
N SER A 21 -10.23 -17.19 7.61
CA SER A 21 -9.03 -16.74 8.33
C SER A 21 -7.76 -17.08 7.55
N ALA A 22 -7.64 -18.27 6.99
CA ALA A 22 -6.50 -18.69 6.19
C ALA A 22 -6.33 -17.82 4.93
N VAL A 23 -7.41 -17.58 4.20
CA VAL A 23 -7.40 -16.69 3.02
C VAL A 23 -7.02 -15.26 3.42
N GLY A 24 -7.58 -14.74 4.51
CA GLY A 24 -7.23 -13.42 5.04
C GLY A 24 -5.74 -13.30 5.34
N THR A 25 -5.15 -14.31 5.95
CA THR A 25 -3.70 -14.33 6.24
C THR A 25 -2.85 -14.37 4.98
N ILE A 26 -3.21 -15.20 4.00
CA ILE A 26 -2.48 -15.30 2.72
C ILE A 26 -2.56 -13.98 1.94
N VAL A 27 -3.75 -13.38 1.87
CA VAL A 27 -3.96 -12.10 1.20
C VAL A 27 -3.17 -10.99 1.89
N SER A 28 -3.19 -10.93 3.23
CA SER A 28 -2.46 -9.92 4.00
C SER A 28 -0.94 -10.07 3.84
N ALA A 29 -0.43 -11.29 3.89
CA ALA A 29 0.99 -11.55 3.66
C ALA A 29 1.41 -11.20 2.23
N GLY A 30 0.64 -11.65 1.23
CA GLY A 30 0.87 -11.31 -0.17
C GLY A 30 0.84 -9.80 -0.43
N TYR A 31 -0.08 -9.09 0.20
CA TYR A 31 -0.16 -7.64 0.10
C TYR A 31 1.07 -6.94 0.69
N GLY A 32 1.61 -7.43 1.82
CA GLY A 32 2.86 -6.91 2.39
C GLY A 32 4.06 -7.08 1.48
N PHE A 33 4.15 -8.19 0.72
CA PHE A 33 5.16 -8.37 -0.31
C PHE A 33 4.99 -7.38 -1.45
N ILE A 34 3.77 -7.26 -1.97
CA ILE A 34 3.42 -6.38 -3.10
C ILE A 34 3.69 -4.91 -2.78
N CYS A 35 3.42 -4.46 -1.55
CA CYS A 35 3.66 -3.07 -1.15
C CYS A 35 5.13 -2.72 -0.86
N GLY A 36 6.05 -3.67 -1.01
CA GLY A 36 7.46 -3.45 -0.73
C GLY A 36 7.81 -3.44 0.77
N ALA A 37 6.91 -3.93 1.63
CA ALA A 37 7.16 -3.97 3.07
C ALA A 37 8.24 -4.99 3.42
N TYR A 38 8.19 -6.18 2.81
CA TYR A 38 9.14 -7.27 3.06
C TYR A 38 10.28 -7.33 2.05
N MET A 39 10.02 -6.95 0.81
CA MET A 39 11.00 -7.00 -0.27
C MET A 39 10.99 -5.68 -1.06
N PRO A 40 12.16 -5.13 -1.41
CA PRO A 40 12.24 -3.95 -2.25
C PRO A 40 11.52 -4.14 -3.59
N ILE A 41 10.77 -3.12 -4.00
CA ILE A 41 10.03 -3.11 -5.27
C ILE A 41 10.98 -3.15 -6.46
N SER A 42 12.19 -2.63 -6.29
CA SER A 42 13.27 -2.67 -7.28
C SER A 42 13.64 -4.10 -7.73
N ASN A 43 13.38 -5.11 -6.89
CA ASN A 43 13.62 -6.51 -7.23
C ASN A 43 12.56 -7.13 -8.16
N PHE A 44 11.45 -6.44 -8.40
CA PHE A 44 10.41 -6.91 -9.31
C PHE A 44 10.70 -6.48 -10.76
N GLY A 45 10.15 -7.21 -11.72
CA GLY A 45 10.25 -6.84 -13.13
C GLY A 45 9.55 -5.49 -13.43
N SER A 46 10.02 -4.78 -14.44
CA SER A 46 9.58 -3.41 -14.79
C SER A 46 8.07 -3.25 -14.97
N GLY A 47 7.39 -4.28 -15.47
CA GLY A 47 5.93 -4.28 -15.62
C GLY A 47 5.21 -4.27 -14.28
N LEU A 48 5.68 -5.09 -13.31
CA LEU A 48 5.11 -5.15 -11.98
C LEU A 48 5.44 -3.88 -11.19
N GLN A 49 6.66 -3.36 -11.29
CA GLN A 49 7.03 -2.08 -10.68
C GLN A 49 6.08 -0.95 -11.08
N LYS A 50 5.74 -0.86 -12.38
CA LYS A 50 4.77 0.12 -12.87
C LYS A 50 3.39 -0.08 -12.26
N ALA A 51 2.91 -1.32 -12.18
CA ALA A 51 1.61 -1.60 -11.55
C ALA A 51 1.60 -1.21 -10.06
N LEU A 52 2.69 -1.52 -9.34
CA LEU A 52 2.83 -1.21 -7.92
C LEU A 52 2.95 0.30 -7.64
N SER A 53 3.50 1.06 -8.58
CA SER A 53 3.56 2.52 -8.48
C SER A 53 2.19 3.21 -8.46
N TYR A 54 1.13 2.53 -8.88
CA TYR A 54 -0.24 3.05 -8.77
C TYR A 54 -0.88 2.72 -7.41
N LEU A 55 -0.27 1.87 -6.60
CA LEU A 55 -0.82 1.52 -5.29
C LEU A 55 -0.44 2.57 -4.23
N PRO A 56 -1.42 3.19 -3.55
CA PRO A 56 -1.14 4.16 -2.49
C PRO A 56 -0.32 3.58 -1.33
N SER A 57 -0.47 2.29 -1.07
CA SER A 57 0.27 1.57 -0.03
C SER A 57 1.78 1.50 -0.26
N THR A 58 2.22 1.52 -1.51
CA THR A 58 3.65 1.61 -1.87
C THR A 58 4.25 2.90 -1.31
N TYR A 59 3.57 4.02 -1.48
CA TYR A 59 4.01 5.31 -0.95
C TYR A 59 3.96 5.36 0.57
N ALA A 60 2.95 4.72 1.18
CA ALA A 60 2.87 4.58 2.64
C ALA A 60 4.07 3.84 3.20
N THR A 61 4.43 2.71 2.60
CA THR A 61 5.60 1.92 2.99
C THR A 61 6.90 2.71 2.85
N SER A 62 7.08 3.41 1.72
CA SER A 62 8.25 4.25 1.49
C SER A 62 8.35 5.42 2.47
N LEU A 63 7.23 6.06 2.82
CA LEU A 63 7.18 7.11 3.84
C LEU A 63 7.59 6.59 5.22
N ILE A 64 7.07 5.42 5.62
CA ILE A 64 7.42 4.79 6.89
C ILE A 64 8.92 4.47 6.92
N LYS A 65 9.46 3.86 5.86
CA LYS A 65 10.88 3.55 5.74
C LYS A 65 11.75 4.80 5.82
N ASN A 66 11.39 5.86 5.08
CA ASN A 66 12.10 7.14 5.14
C ASN A 66 12.12 7.71 6.55
N HIS A 67 10.99 7.69 7.24
CA HIS A 67 10.89 8.21 8.60
C HIS A 67 11.69 7.38 9.61
N MET A 68 11.59 6.06 9.55
CA MET A 68 12.32 5.15 10.42
C MET A 68 13.84 5.22 10.21
N LEU A 69 14.27 5.34 8.97
CA LEU A 69 15.69 5.36 8.60
C LEU A 69 16.31 6.75 8.62
N HIS A 70 15.51 7.79 8.85
CA HIS A 70 15.98 9.19 8.87
C HIS A 70 17.15 9.39 9.85
N GLY A 71 17.09 8.77 11.04
CA GLY A 71 18.18 8.83 12.02
C GLY A 71 19.47 8.17 11.53
N VAL A 72 19.35 7.05 10.82
CA VAL A 72 20.48 6.32 10.24
C VAL A 72 21.14 7.14 9.14
N PHE A 73 20.35 7.69 8.22
CA PHE A 73 20.88 8.52 7.14
C PHE A 73 21.57 9.79 7.66
N ARG A 74 20.98 10.44 8.66
CA ARG A 74 21.60 11.60 9.34
C ARG A 74 22.94 11.24 10.00
N GLU A 75 23.04 10.06 10.61
CA GLU A 75 24.29 9.61 11.22
C GLU A 75 25.36 9.28 10.16
N MET A 76 24.94 8.75 9.01
CA MET A 76 25.86 8.50 7.89
C MET A 76 26.38 9.81 7.30
N GLU A 77 25.51 10.80 7.10
CA GLU A 77 25.90 12.16 6.67
C GLU A 77 26.89 12.80 7.68
N ARG A 78 26.62 12.66 8.98
CA ARG A 78 27.52 13.17 10.04
C ARG A 78 28.90 12.52 10.03
N LYS A 79 28.97 11.24 9.65
CA LYS A 79 30.24 10.50 9.54
C LYS A 79 30.94 10.68 8.20
N ASN A 80 30.44 11.58 7.36
CA ASN A 80 31.03 11.93 6.07
C ASN A 80 31.11 10.73 5.09
N TYR A 81 30.09 9.85 5.11
CA TYR A 81 29.97 8.84 4.07
C TYR A 81 29.70 9.50 2.71
N PRO A 82 30.22 8.93 1.60
CA PRO A 82 29.95 9.47 0.26
C PRO A 82 28.43 9.51 -0.01
N ASP A 83 27.97 10.64 -0.56
CA ASP A 83 26.54 10.83 -0.89
C ASP A 83 26.00 9.75 -1.82
N GLU A 84 26.83 9.28 -2.75
CA GLU A 84 26.51 8.17 -3.65
C GLU A 84 26.16 6.88 -2.89
N MET A 85 26.85 6.59 -1.78
CA MET A 85 26.59 5.43 -0.94
C MET A 85 25.27 5.56 -0.19
N VAL A 86 24.99 6.74 0.35
CA VAL A 86 23.74 7.04 1.05
C VAL A 86 22.55 6.91 0.09
N GLU A 87 22.69 7.45 -1.12
CA GLU A 87 21.67 7.40 -2.17
C GLU A 87 21.43 5.96 -2.66
N ALA A 88 22.48 5.19 -2.89
CA ALA A 88 22.38 3.77 -3.26
C ALA A 88 21.65 2.94 -2.19
N ILE A 89 21.85 3.24 -0.92
CA ILE A 89 21.13 2.57 0.18
C ILE A 89 19.66 3.00 0.18
N ARG A 90 19.36 4.28 -0.03
CA ARG A 90 17.98 4.79 -0.13
C ARG A 90 17.22 4.10 -1.26
N ASP A 91 17.84 3.95 -2.41
CA ASP A 91 17.25 3.29 -3.57
C ASP A 91 17.07 1.79 -3.35
N THR A 92 18.04 1.13 -2.75
CA THR A 92 17.96 -0.31 -2.42
C THR A 92 16.84 -0.60 -1.43
N LEU A 93 16.53 0.33 -0.53
CA LEU A 93 15.46 0.19 0.47
C LEU A 93 14.11 0.73 -0.01
N ASP A 94 13.98 1.16 -1.27
CA ASP A 94 12.78 1.82 -1.83
C ASP A 94 12.33 3.04 -1.00
N CYS A 95 13.29 3.79 -0.45
CA CYS A 95 12.97 5.06 0.19
C CYS A 95 12.62 6.15 -0.82
N ASN A 96 13.07 5.99 -2.07
CA ASN A 96 12.85 6.89 -3.19
C ASN A 96 11.97 6.22 -4.26
N PRO A 97 10.64 6.08 -4.05
CA PRO A 97 9.79 5.46 -5.06
C PRO A 97 9.79 6.29 -6.34
N VAL A 98 9.94 5.59 -7.46
CA VAL A 98 9.97 6.21 -8.79
C VAL A 98 8.61 6.06 -9.46
N PHE A 99 8.03 7.17 -9.90
CA PHE A 99 6.80 7.19 -10.70
C PHE A 99 7.09 7.82 -12.07
N HIS A 100 6.87 7.05 -13.13
CA HIS A 100 7.16 7.46 -14.52
C HIS A 100 8.59 8.01 -14.74
N GLY A 101 9.59 7.44 -14.05
CA GLY A 101 10.99 7.86 -14.18
C GLY A 101 11.42 9.02 -13.29
N ASN A 102 10.51 9.58 -12.50
CA ASN A 102 10.83 10.65 -11.55
C ASN A 102 10.71 10.15 -10.10
N VAL A 103 11.64 10.56 -9.26
CA VAL A 103 11.57 10.30 -7.82
C VAL A 103 10.43 11.12 -7.21
N VAL A 104 9.54 10.44 -6.50
CA VAL A 104 8.39 11.08 -5.85
C VAL A 104 8.82 11.71 -4.53
N SER A 105 8.62 13.02 -4.39
CA SER A 105 8.96 13.71 -3.14
C SER A 105 8.02 13.34 -1.99
N ILE A 106 8.48 13.51 -0.75
CA ILE A 106 7.70 13.21 0.46
C ILE A 106 6.34 13.91 0.47
N ASN A 107 6.30 15.18 0.03
CA ASN A 107 5.04 15.94 -0.02
C ASN A 107 4.06 15.36 -1.05
N GLN A 108 4.55 14.88 -2.17
CA GLN A 108 3.74 14.21 -3.19
C GLN A 108 3.22 12.86 -2.68
N MET A 109 4.04 12.09 -1.96
CA MET A 109 3.61 10.83 -1.34
C MET A 109 2.46 11.06 -0.35
N ILE A 110 2.57 12.08 0.51
CA ILE A 110 1.51 12.46 1.46
C ILE A 110 0.24 12.86 0.69
N GLY A 111 0.37 13.65 -0.37
CA GLY A 111 -0.74 14.07 -1.22
C GLY A 111 -1.47 12.87 -1.85
N ILE A 112 -0.73 11.89 -2.37
CA ILE A 112 -1.30 10.66 -2.95
C ILE A 112 -2.06 9.85 -1.87
N MET A 113 -1.48 9.74 -0.68
CA MET A 113 -2.13 9.03 0.44
C MET A 113 -3.43 9.72 0.87
N MET A 114 -3.39 11.04 1.08
CA MET A 114 -4.60 11.80 1.44
C MET A 114 -5.67 11.72 0.35
N GLY A 115 -5.27 11.81 -0.92
CA GLY A 115 -6.17 11.63 -2.06
C GLY A 115 -6.81 10.24 -2.08
N SER A 116 -6.03 9.20 -1.82
CA SER A 116 -6.56 7.83 -1.80
C SER A 116 -7.58 7.61 -0.68
N VAL A 117 -7.31 8.14 0.52
CA VAL A 117 -8.26 8.07 1.65
C VAL A 117 -9.56 8.80 1.31
N ALA A 118 -9.48 9.98 0.67
CA ALA A 118 -10.66 10.72 0.23
C ALA A 118 -11.48 9.92 -0.80
N VAL A 119 -10.82 9.32 -1.79
CA VAL A 119 -11.49 8.48 -2.82
C VAL A 119 -12.19 7.28 -2.18
N PHE A 120 -11.51 6.54 -1.30
CA PHE A 120 -12.12 5.40 -0.60
C PHE A 120 -13.28 5.84 0.30
N GLY A 121 -13.16 7.00 0.97
CA GLY A 121 -14.24 7.59 1.76
C GLY A 121 -15.47 7.92 0.92
N ILE A 122 -15.28 8.52 -0.25
CA ILE A 122 -16.36 8.83 -1.19
C ILE A 122 -17.03 7.56 -1.71
N ILE A 123 -16.23 6.54 -2.10
CA ILE A 123 -16.75 5.25 -2.56
C ILE A 123 -17.59 4.60 -1.46
N TYR A 124 -17.07 4.56 -0.23
CA TYR A 124 -17.80 4.04 0.91
C TYR A 124 -19.12 4.78 1.15
N TYR A 125 -19.10 6.10 1.09
CA TYR A 125 -20.29 6.93 1.26
C TYR A 125 -21.34 6.65 0.18
N ILE A 126 -20.93 6.56 -1.08
CA ILE A 126 -21.82 6.25 -2.21
C ILE A 126 -22.44 4.86 -2.03
N VAL A 127 -21.62 3.85 -1.71
CA VAL A 127 -22.11 2.47 -1.50
C VAL A 127 -23.10 2.42 -0.34
N THR A 128 -22.86 3.16 0.72
CA THR A 128 -23.78 3.24 1.87
C THR A 128 -25.10 3.91 1.52
N LEU A 129 -25.06 4.99 0.73
CA LEU A 129 -26.30 5.63 0.24
C LEU A 129 -27.11 4.71 -0.66
N LEU A 130 -26.48 4.03 -1.59
CA LEU A 130 -27.16 3.08 -2.49
C LEU A 130 -27.74 1.90 -1.71
N SER A 131 -27.03 1.39 -0.70
CA SER A 131 -27.52 0.33 0.15
C SER A 131 -28.72 0.75 1.02
N LYS A 132 -28.80 2.03 1.43
CA LYS A 132 -29.98 2.56 2.15
C LYS A 132 -31.20 2.74 1.25
N GLY A 133 -31.01 3.05 -0.04
CA GLY A 133 -32.10 3.23 -0.99
C GLY A 133 -32.85 1.94 -1.32
N GLU A 134 -32.23 0.77 -1.18
CA GLU A 134 -32.86 -0.52 -1.46
C GLU A 134 -33.58 -1.14 -0.25
N GLY A 135 -33.37 -0.62 0.95
CA GLY A 135 -34.03 -1.11 2.17
C GLY A 135 -35.41 -0.50 2.45
N GLY A 136 -35.89 0.38 1.56
CA GLY A 136 -37.15 1.13 1.73
C GLY A 136 -38.30 0.73 0.81
N ARG A 137 -38.27 -0.49 0.24
CA ARG A 137 -39.43 -1.06 -0.49
C ARG A 137 -39.80 -2.40 0.08
#